data_2e2e9ae160aa094a33658cad0bc50690
#
_entry.id   2e2e9ae160aa094a33658cad0bc50690
#
_cell.length_a   1.000
_cell.length_b   1.000
_cell.length_c   1.000
_cell.angle_alpha   90.00
_cell.angle_beta   90.00
_cell.angle_gamma   90.00
#
_symmetry.space_group_name_H-M   'P 1'
#
loop_
_entity.id
_entity.type
_entity.pdbx_description
1 polymer ?
#
loop_
_entity_poly.entity_id
_entity_poly.type
_entity_poly.pdbx_seq_one_letter_code
_entity_poly.pdbx_strand_id
1 'polypeptide(L)'
;MLEAMVPETTAMALEATAGQQSCPHSGGYGPVRVLGAADLDALLRLEAMPSAPLSSPQALAQALEDDQRLLLGIDRLGPAGDVGVEGGLDAGMTGQRAIHAYALLARQPFEAELEAILVAPQARRQGLAARLLTSLIAVARQWGSERLLLEVRADNGAAIACYRAAGFAEDGVRRGYYPPLADGGERVDALLMSLALD
;
A
#
# COMPACT_ATOMS: atom_id res chain seq x y z
N MET A 1 24.21 -10.69 7.36
CA MET A 1 22.92 -11.22 7.85
C MET A 1 22.35 -10.15 8.78
N LEU A 2 21.66 -9.16 8.22
CA LEU A 2 20.80 -8.24 8.99
C LEU A 2 19.38 -8.59 8.57
N GLU A 3 18.68 -9.35 9.40
CA GLU A 3 17.22 -9.40 9.36
C GLU A 3 16.74 -7.98 9.69
N ALA A 4 16.02 -7.37 8.76
CA ALA A 4 15.33 -6.11 9.02
C ALA A 4 14.37 -6.35 10.19
N MET A 5 14.76 -5.88 11.37
CA MET A 5 13.92 -5.92 12.56
C MET A 5 12.74 -4.99 12.34
N VAL A 6 11.64 -5.52 11.85
CA VAL A 6 10.34 -4.88 12.00
C VAL A 6 10.13 -4.71 13.52
N PRO A 7 9.91 -3.50 14.04
CA PRO A 7 9.69 -3.32 15.47
C PRO A 7 8.54 -4.25 15.90
N GLU A 8 8.74 -5.01 16.96
CA GLU A 8 7.70 -5.92 17.53
C GLU A 8 6.34 -5.21 17.69
N THR A 9 6.39 -3.93 18.01
CA THR A 9 5.24 -3.04 18.10
C THR A 9 4.43 -2.96 16.80
N THR A 10 5.09 -2.94 15.63
CA THR A 10 4.41 -2.87 14.33
C THR A 10 3.75 -4.22 13.99
N ALA A 11 4.39 -5.34 14.33
CA ALA A 11 3.81 -6.66 14.16
C ALA A 11 2.53 -6.82 15.02
N MET A 12 2.54 -6.37 16.27
CA MET A 12 1.37 -6.38 17.15
C MET A 12 0.21 -5.54 16.64
N ALA A 13 0.47 -4.38 16.00
CA ALA A 13 -0.60 -3.57 15.40
C ALA A 13 -1.28 -4.26 14.25
N LEU A 14 -0.51 -4.93 13.41
CA LEU A 14 -1.04 -5.68 12.28
C LEU A 14 -1.87 -6.88 12.74
N GLU A 15 -1.45 -7.58 13.80
CA GLU A 15 -2.21 -8.68 14.40
C GLU A 15 -3.52 -8.20 15.02
N ALA A 16 -3.49 -7.09 15.78
CA ALA A 16 -4.68 -6.49 16.37
C ALA A 16 -5.69 -6.04 15.29
N THR A 17 -5.19 -5.49 14.17
CA THR A 17 -6.03 -5.05 13.04
C THR A 17 -6.57 -6.24 12.24
N ALA A 18 -5.80 -7.32 12.09
CA ALA A 18 -6.23 -8.55 11.42
C ALA A 18 -7.41 -9.22 12.15
N GLY A 19 -7.44 -9.17 13.48
CA GLY A 19 -8.55 -9.68 14.29
C GLY A 19 -9.86 -8.91 14.12
N GLN A 20 -9.83 -7.64 13.73
CA GLN A 20 -11.01 -6.81 13.50
C GLN A 20 -11.51 -6.86 12.03
N GLN A 21 -10.72 -7.38 11.12
CA GLN A 21 -11.03 -7.44 9.68
C GLN A 21 -11.73 -8.74 9.24
N SER A 22 -12.31 -9.51 10.15
CA SER A 22 -13.11 -10.70 9.82
C SER A 22 -14.46 -10.32 9.17
N CYS A 23 -14.40 -9.60 8.03
CA CYS A 23 -15.53 -9.45 7.14
C CYS A 23 -15.66 -10.72 6.27
N PRO A 24 -16.85 -11.37 6.21
CA PRO A 24 -17.06 -12.64 5.50
C PRO A 24 -17.00 -12.55 3.98
N HIS A 25 -16.49 -11.47 3.40
CA HIS A 25 -16.45 -11.22 1.95
C HIS A 25 -15.04 -10.89 1.42
N SER A 26 -13.99 -11.34 2.08
CA SER A 26 -12.63 -11.22 1.53
C SER A 26 -12.43 -12.29 0.44
N GLY A 27 -13.01 -12.05 -0.73
CA GLY A 27 -12.95 -12.94 -1.88
C GLY A 27 -11.51 -13.31 -2.28
N GLY A 28 -10.91 -14.29 -1.62
CA GLY A 28 -9.63 -14.86 -2.01
C GLY A 28 -8.40 -13.99 -1.77
N TYR A 29 -8.42 -13.03 -0.83
CA TYR A 29 -7.26 -12.22 -0.42
C TYR A 29 -6.87 -12.47 1.04
N GLY A 30 -5.56 -12.55 1.28
CA GLY A 30 -4.96 -12.74 2.61
C GLY A 30 -5.06 -11.52 3.53
N PRO A 31 -4.52 -11.64 4.75
CA PRO A 31 -4.39 -10.51 5.67
C PRO A 31 -3.40 -9.47 5.11
N VAL A 32 -3.44 -8.26 5.68
CA VAL A 32 -2.38 -7.26 5.49
C VAL A 32 -1.12 -7.76 6.18
N ARG A 33 0.01 -7.73 5.51
CA ARG A 33 1.32 -8.12 6.07
C ARG A 33 2.41 -7.12 5.73
N VAL A 34 3.49 -7.13 6.48
CA VAL A 34 4.71 -6.40 6.15
C VAL A 34 5.39 -7.07 4.96
N LEU A 35 5.90 -6.25 4.05
CA LEU A 35 6.71 -6.68 2.92
C LEU A 35 8.18 -6.47 3.22
N GLY A 36 9.02 -7.37 2.74
CA GLY A 36 10.47 -7.32 2.90
C GLY A 36 11.20 -7.50 1.56
N ALA A 37 12.52 -7.56 1.60
CA ALA A 37 13.37 -7.68 0.40
C ALA A 37 12.99 -8.86 -0.52
N ALA A 38 12.52 -9.97 0.05
CA ALA A 38 12.06 -11.13 -0.72
C ALA A 38 10.79 -10.87 -1.55
N ASP A 39 10.07 -9.78 -1.28
CA ASP A 39 8.84 -9.41 -1.99
C ASP A 39 9.10 -8.47 -3.18
N LEU A 40 10.33 -7.99 -3.38
CA LEU A 40 10.66 -6.98 -4.41
C LEU A 40 10.19 -7.38 -5.80
N ASP A 41 10.46 -8.61 -6.24
CA ASP A 41 10.03 -9.07 -7.56
C ASP A 41 8.51 -9.08 -7.73
N ALA A 42 7.76 -9.40 -6.67
CA ALA A 42 6.30 -9.37 -6.69
C ALA A 42 5.76 -7.93 -6.74
N LEU A 43 6.40 -7.00 -6.02
CA LEU A 43 6.11 -5.56 -6.10
C LEU A 43 6.35 -5.00 -7.49
N LEU A 44 7.49 -5.32 -8.11
CA LEU A 44 7.82 -4.88 -9.47
C LEU A 44 6.81 -5.38 -10.51
N ARG A 45 6.33 -6.63 -10.36
CA ARG A 45 5.26 -7.15 -11.22
C ARG A 45 3.94 -6.37 -11.02
N LEU A 46 3.62 -6.00 -9.79
CA LEU A 46 2.41 -5.21 -9.51
C LEU A 46 2.52 -3.80 -10.08
N GLU A 47 3.66 -3.14 -9.95
CA GLU A 47 3.94 -1.81 -10.51
C GLU A 47 3.91 -1.80 -12.06
N ALA A 48 4.22 -2.89 -12.70
CA ALA A 48 4.16 -3.00 -14.16
C ALA A 48 2.73 -3.13 -14.72
N MET A 49 1.71 -3.34 -13.88
CA MET A 49 0.32 -3.52 -14.33
C MET A 49 -0.40 -2.21 -14.73
N PRO A 50 -0.24 -1.07 -14.04
CA PRO A 50 -0.82 0.21 -14.47
C PRO A 50 -0.04 0.81 -15.65
N SER A 51 -0.70 1.73 -16.38
CA SER A 51 -0.06 2.46 -17.49
C SER A 51 1.05 3.42 -17.02
N ALA A 52 1.04 3.81 -15.75
CA ALA A 52 2.08 4.60 -15.11
C ALA A 52 2.36 4.03 -13.72
N PRO A 53 3.57 3.49 -13.48
CA PRO A 53 3.97 3.01 -12.17
C PRO A 53 4.02 4.18 -11.17
N LEU A 54 3.71 3.91 -9.90
CA LEU A 54 3.80 4.90 -8.81
C LEU A 54 5.24 5.06 -8.32
N SER A 55 5.99 3.96 -8.35
CA SER A 55 7.35 3.90 -7.80
C SER A 55 8.32 3.28 -8.80
N SER A 56 9.55 3.79 -8.84
CA SER A 56 10.60 3.15 -9.62
C SER A 56 11.12 1.89 -8.93
N PRO A 57 11.69 0.91 -9.67
CA PRO A 57 12.31 -0.27 -9.07
C PRO A 57 13.35 0.06 -8.01
N GLN A 58 14.14 1.09 -8.26
CA GLN A 58 15.18 1.55 -7.33
C GLN A 58 14.57 2.16 -6.05
N ALA A 59 13.51 2.95 -6.18
CA ALA A 59 12.81 3.53 -5.03
C ALA A 59 12.19 2.45 -4.15
N LEU A 60 11.59 1.41 -4.73
CA LEU A 60 11.04 0.28 -3.97
C LEU A 60 12.13 -0.52 -3.26
N ALA A 61 13.24 -0.80 -3.93
CA ALA A 61 14.37 -1.50 -3.30
C ALA A 61 14.92 -0.71 -2.10
N GLN A 62 15.10 0.60 -2.26
CA GLN A 62 15.54 1.48 -1.17
C GLN A 62 14.53 1.54 -0.03
N ALA A 63 13.23 1.61 -0.34
CA ALA A 63 12.19 1.66 0.68
C ALA A 63 12.10 0.36 1.51
N LEU A 64 12.44 -0.80 0.92
CA LEU A 64 12.49 -2.08 1.63
C LEU A 64 13.69 -2.21 2.57
N GLU A 65 14.72 -1.38 2.41
CA GLU A 65 15.94 -1.35 3.25
C GLU A 65 15.92 -0.20 4.26
N ASP A 66 14.98 0.75 4.13
CA ASP A 66 14.88 1.95 4.95
C ASP A 66 14.04 1.68 6.22
N ASP A 67 14.64 1.84 7.40
CA ASP A 67 13.99 1.66 8.70
C ASP A 67 12.93 2.75 9.04
N GLN A 68 12.96 3.87 8.31
CA GLN A 68 11.93 4.92 8.40
C GLN A 68 10.75 4.68 7.45
N ARG A 69 10.78 3.61 6.66
CA ARG A 69 9.72 3.24 5.73
C ARG A 69 9.14 1.88 6.04
N LEU A 70 7.85 1.75 5.82
CA LEU A 70 7.12 0.49 5.99
C LEU A 70 6.29 0.20 4.74
N LEU A 71 6.51 -0.95 4.15
CA LEU A 71 5.66 -1.46 3.08
C LEU A 71 4.70 -2.51 3.64
N LEU A 72 3.41 -2.30 3.41
CA LEU A 72 2.36 -3.27 3.68
C LEU A 72 1.80 -3.84 2.40
N GLY A 73 1.45 -5.12 2.39
CA GLY A 73 0.88 -5.77 1.21
C GLY A 73 -0.25 -6.73 1.52
N ILE A 74 -1.00 -7.06 0.48
CA ILE A 74 -2.07 -8.06 0.49
C ILE A 74 -1.84 -9.03 -0.65
N ASP A 75 -1.67 -10.31 -0.31
CA ASP A 75 -1.52 -11.39 -1.27
C ASP A 75 -2.91 -11.91 -1.71
N ARG A 76 -2.97 -12.49 -2.90
CA ARG A 76 -4.10 -13.33 -3.28
C ARG A 76 -3.94 -14.71 -2.64
N LEU A 77 -5.02 -15.22 -2.06
CA LEU A 77 -5.10 -16.60 -1.64
C LEU A 77 -5.52 -17.44 -2.85
N GLY A 78 -4.82 -18.53 -3.11
CA GLY A 78 -5.24 -19.52 -4.12
C GLY A 78 -6.59 -20.16 -3.76
N PRO A 79 -7.26 -20.85 -4.70
CA PRO A 79 -8.48 -21.58 -4.41
C PRO A 79 -8.21 -22.66 -3.33
N ALA A 80 -8.96 -22.56 -2.22
CA ALA A 80 -9.01 -23.53 -1.12
C ALA A 80 -7.67 -23.87 -0.44
N GLY A 81 -7.14 -22.92 0.35
CA GLY A 81 -6.22 -23.30 1.44
C GLY A 81 -4.79 -23.69 1.04
N ASP A 82 -4.40 -23.50 -0.19
CA ASP A 82 -3.07 -23.84 -0.66
C ASP A 82 -2.13 -22.63 -0.55
N VAL A 83 -1.23 -22.70 0.42
CA VAL A 83 -0.04 -21.87 0.45
C VAL A 83 0.86 -22.35 -0.69
N GLY A 84 0.55 -21.90 -1.89
CA GLY A 84 1.45 -21.95 -3.04
C GLY A 84 1.76 -23.36 -3.58
N VAL A 85 0.84 -23.98 -4.31
CA VAL A 85 1.21 -24.87 -5.43
C VAL A 85 0.10 -24.81 -6.48
N GLU A 86 0.21 -23.99 -7.49
CA GLU A 86 -0.50 -24.17 -8.75
C GLU A 86 0.44 -24.94 -9.69
N GLY A 87 0.14 -26.25 -9.85
CA GLY A 87 0.73 -27.08 -10.86
C GLY A 87 0.19 -26.74 -12.24
N GLY A 88 0.91 -25.92 -12.98
CA GLY A 88 0.82 -25.76 -14.42
C GLY A 88 2.20 -25.99 -15.00
N LEU A 89 2.30 -26.82 -16.05
CA LEU A 89 3.50 -27.36 -16.73
C LEU A 89 4.55 -26.29 -17.12
N ASP A 90 5.16 -25.63 -16.15
CA ASP A 90 6.43 -24.96 -16.26
C ASP A 90 7.17 -25.09 -14.93
N ALA A 91 7.90 -26.19 -14.79
CA ALA A 91 8.62 -26.58 -13.60
C ALA A 91 9.88 -25.70 -13.41
N GLY A 92 9.65 -24.45 -12.94
CA GLY A 92 10.76 -23.52 -12.69
C GLY A 92 10.48 -22.38 -11.72
N MET A 93 9.24 -22.13 -11.33
CA MET A 93 8.91 -21.01 -10.43
C MET A 93 8.23 -21.52 -9.15
N THR A 94 9.03 -21.92 -8.19
CA THR A 94 8.63 -22.20 -6.81
C THR A 94 7.78 -21.04 -6.24
N GLY A 95 6.52 -21.33 -5.89
CA GLY A 95 5.70 -20.68 -4.87
C GLY A 95 5.74 -19.16 -4.73
N GLN A 96 5.84 -18.40 -5.83
CA GLN A 96 5.99 -16.94 -5.76
C GLN A 96 4.65 -16.29 -5.43
N ARG A 97 4.55 -15.69 -4.24
CA ARG A 97 3.37 -14.96 -3.77
C ARG A 97 3.02 -13.84 -4.74
N ALA A 98 1.74 -13.74 -5.11
CA ALA A 98 1.25 -12.65 -5.94
C ALA A 98 0.67 -11.54 -5.04
N ILE A 99 1.39 -10.43 -4.93
CA ILE A 99 0.89 -9.24 -4.24
C ILE A 99 -0.13 -8.54 -5.15
N HIS A 100 -1.32 -8.29 -4.65
CA HIS A 100 -2.40 -7.63 -5.38
C HIS A 100 -2.70 -6.20 -4.90
N ALA A 101 -2.18 -5.83 -3.75
CA ALA A 101 -2.20 -4.45 -3.26
C ALA A 101 -1.00 -4.21 -2.35
N TYR A 102 -0.45 -3.01 -2.39
CA TYR A 102 0.56 -2.57 -1.42
C TYR A 102 0.36 -1.11 -1.06
N ALA A 103 0.95 -0.69 0.06
CA ALA A 103 1.08 0.70 0.45
C ALA A 103 2.43 0.94 1.10
N LEU A 104 2.98 2.13 0.89
CA LEU A 104 4.25 2.61 1.41
C LEU A 104 4.01 3.76 2.35
N LEU A 105 4.40 3.59 3.60
CA LEU A 105 4.31 4.59 4.67
C LEU A 105 5.73 5.02 5.06
N ALA A 106 5.96 6.33 5.10
CA ALA A 106 7.18 6.92 5.62
C ALA A 106 6.93 7.51 7.01
N ARG A 107 7.88 7.28 7.93
CA ARG A 107 7.90 7.88 9.25
C ARG A 107 8.67 9.20 9.19
N GLN A 108 8.08 10.28 9.71
CA GLN A 108 8.70 11.58 9.84
C GLN A 108 8.60 12.07 11.30
N PRO A 109 9.36 13.08 11.70
CA PRO A 109 9.19 13.69 13.01
C PRO A 109 7.76 14.22 13.18
N PHE A 110 7.02 13.70 14.17
CA PHE A 110 5.63 14.04 14.50
C PHE A 110 4.56 13.63 13.48
N GLU A 111 4.91 13.21 12.29
CA GLU A 111 3.96 12.90 11.22
C GLU A 111 4.31 11.55 10.56
N ALA A 112 3.37 10.98 9.84
CA ALA A 112 3.60 9.90 8.90
C ALA A 112 3.07 10.32 7.53
N GLU A 113 3.65 9.79 6.46
CA GLU A 113 3.26 10.11 5.09
C GLU A 113 2.96 8.83 4.30
N LEU A 114 1.78 8.77 3.70
CA LEU A 114 1.44 7.76 2.72
C LEU A 114 2.06 8.13 1.37
N GLU A 115 3.24 7.57 1.06
CA GLU A 115 3.96 7.86 -0.18
C GLU A 115 3.35 7.16 -1.40
N ALA A 116 2.81 5.95 -1.22
CA ALA A 116 2.17 5.19 -2.31
C ALA A 116 1.08 4.25 -1.79
N ILE A 117 0.04 4.05 -2.60
CA ILE A 117 -0.94 2.97 -2.45
C ILE A 117 -1.37 2.49 -3.84
N LEU A 118 -1.21 1.21 -4.10
CA LEU A 118 -1.53 0.59 -5.38
C LEU A 118 -2.37 -0.66 -5.17
N VAL A 119 -3.43 -0.78 -5.96
CA VAL A 119 -4.27 -1.97 -6.05
C VAL A 119 -4.30 -2.44 -7.50
N ALA A 120 -3.95 -3.69 -7.74
CA ALA A 120 -4.00 -4.32 -9.06
C ALA A 120 -5.35 -4.08 -9.73
N PRO A 121 -5.41 -3.76 -11.03
CA PRO A 121 -6.66 -3.42 -11.72
C PRO A 121 -7.79 -4.45 -11.48
N GLN A 122 -7.47 -5.73 -11.55
CA GLN A 122 -8.41 -6.85 -11.34
C GLN A 122 -8.85 -7.04 -9.88
N ALA A 123 -8.14 -6.41 -8.92
CA ALA A 123 -8.43 -6.49 -7.49
C ALA A 123 -9.13 -5.23 -6.94
N ARG A 124 -9.40 -4.23 -7.80
CA ARG A 124 -10.09 -3.00 -7.41
C ARG A 124 -11.54 -3.29 -7.00
N ARG A 125 -12.12 -2.34 -6.24
CA ARG A 125 -13.51 -2.40 -5.74
C ARG A 125 -13.79 -3.56 -4.77
N GLN A 126 -12.75 -4.16 -4.20
CA GLN A 126 -12.82 -5.27 -3.24
C GLN A 126 -12.37 -4.87 -1.83
N GLY A 127 -12.29 -3.56 -1.55
CA GLY A 127 -11.96 -3.04 -0.22
C GLY A 127 -10.47 -3.12 0.17
N LEU A 128 -9.56 -3.55 -0.74
CA LEU A 128 -8.15 -3.75 -0.39
C LEU A 128 -7.45 -2.45 0.04
N ALA A 129 -7.74 -1.33 -0.64
CA ALA A 129 -7.20 -0.02 -0.25
C ALA A 129 -7.68 0.40 1.15
N ALA A 130 -8.95 0.20 1.48
CA ALA A 130 -9.48 0.51 2.81
C ALA A 130 -8.81 -0.34 3.90
N ARG A 131 -8.56 -1.63 3.63
CA ARG A 131 -7.84 -2.52 4.56
C ARG A 131 -6.40 -2.05 4.79
N LEU A 132 -5.67 -1.67 3.74
CA LEU A 132 -4.34 -1.08 3.85
C LEU A 132 -4.36 0.20 4.67
N LEU A 133 -5.28 1.14 4.37
CA LEU A 133 -5.42 2.41 5.10
C LEU A 133 -5.70 2.18 6.58
N THR A 134 -6.60 1.24 6.94
CA THR A 134 -6.86 0.90 8.35
C THR A 134 -5.59 0.44 9.05
N SER A 135 -4.79 -0.42 8.42
CA SER A 135 -3.53 -0.90 8.99
C SER A 135 -2.48 0.21 9.09
N LEU A 136 -2.35 1.08 8.07
CA LEU A 136 -1.42 2.21 8.09
C LEU A 136 -1.76 3.21 9.18
N ILE A 137 -3.04 3.53 9.38
CA ILE A 137 -3.51 4.42 10.45
C ILE A 137 -3.13 3.85 11.82
N ALA A 138 -3.32 2.55 12.03
CA ALA A 138 -2.94 1.89 13.27
C ALA A 138 -1.42 1.95 13.52
N VAL A 139 -0.62 1.73 12.47
CA VAL A 139 0.85 1.83 12.55
C VAL A 139 1.31 3.26 12.83
N ALA A 140 0.78 4.26 12.13
CA ALA A 140 1.12 5.65 12.33
C ALA A 140 0.81 6.13 13.76
N ARG A 141 -0.32 5.68 14.34
CA ARG A 141 -0.65 5.90 15.77
C ARG A 141 0.39 5.29 16.70
N GLN A 142 0.84 4.05 16.43
CA GLN A 142 1.86 3.39 17.24
C GLN A 142 3.23 4.06 17.13
N TRP A 143 3.54 4.67 15.99
CA TRP A 143 4.73 5.49 15.83
C TRP A 143 4.66 6.79 16.64
N GLY A 144 3.50 7.12 17.21
CA GLY A 144 3.26 8.38 17.92
C GLY A 144 3.15 9.57 16.97
N SER A 145 2.82 9.32 15.70
CA SER A 145 2.57 10.40 14.75
C SER A 145 1.29 11.14 15.11
N GLU A 146 1.30 12.46 15.04
CA GLU A 146 0.13 13.31 15.29
C GLU A 146 -0.80 13.38 14.09
N ARG A 147 -0.23 13.21 12.87
CA ARG A 147 -0.97 13.29 11.60
C ARG A 147 -0.44 12.26 10.61
N LEU A 148 -1.35 11.77 9.76
CA LEU A 148 -1.04 11.00 8.56
C LEU A 148 -1.34 11.85 7.33
N LEU A 149 -0.32 12.10 6.52
CA LEU A 149 -0.38 12.98 5.34
C LEU A 149 -0.41 12.15 4.07
N LEU A 150 -0.96 12.71 3.00
CA LEU A 150 -0.85 12.19 1.64
C LEU A 150 -1.03 13.27 0.58
N GLU A 151 -0.50 13.01 -0.61
CA GLU A 151 -0.78 13.76 -1.83
C GLU A 151 -1.49 12.84 -2.84
N VAL A 152 -2.52 13.35 -3.50
CA VAL A 152 -3.25 12.59 -4.51
C VAL A 152 -3.58 13.47 -5.70
N ARG A 153 -3.52 12.89 -6.90
CA ARG A 153 -3.96 13.58 -8.13
C ARG A 153 -5.41 14.02 -7.99
N ALA A 154 -5.71 15.28 -8.30
CA ALA A 154 -7.05 15.86 -8.20
C ALA A 154 -8.07 15.17 -9.14
N ASP A 155 -7.58 14.50 -10.21
CA ASP A 155 -8.41 13.73 -11.14
C ASP A 155 -8.67 12.28 -10.66
N ASN A 156 -8.04 11.82 -9.55
CA ASN A 156 -8.25 10.48 -9.00
C ASN A 156 -9.41 10.45 -8.00
N GLY A 157 -10.64 10.68 -8.48
CA GLY A 157 -11.82 10.74 -7.64
C GLY A 157 -12.08 9.45 -6.83
N ALA A 158 -11.66 8.28 -7.33
CA ALA A 158 -11.82 7.01 -6.62
C ALA A 158 -10.92 6.93 -5.37
N ALA A 159 -9.66 7.36 -5.47
CA ALA A 159 -8.75 7.40 -4.34
C ALA A 159 -9.20 8.47 -3.31
N ILE A 160 -9.56 9.67 -3.79
CA ILE A 160 -10.06 10.76 -2.93
C ILE A 160 -11.29 10.31 -2.12
N ALA A 161 -12.24 9.62 -2.75
CA ALA A 161 -13.41 9.08 -2.06
C ALA A 161 -13.01 8.04 -0.99
N CYS A 162 -12.00 7.20 -1.27
CA CYS A 162 -11.48 6.22 -0.32
C CYS A 162 -10.81 6.91 0.89
N TYR A 163 -10.01 7.95 0.66
CA TYR A 163 -9.36 8.72 1.73
C TYR A 163 -10.36 9.47 2.59
N ARG A 164 -11.35 10.14 1.98
CA ARG A 164 -12.44 10.79 2.73
C ARG A 164 -13.23 9.81 3.59
N ALA A 165 -13.52 8.61 3.06
CA ALA A 165 -14.17 7.55 3.82
C ALA A 165 -13.33 7.02 5.00
N ALA A 166 -11.99 7.11 4.90
CA ALA A 166 -11.05 6.79 5.98
C ALA A 166 -10.86 7.94 6.99
N GLY A 167 -11.49 9.11 6.78
CA GLY A 167 -11.47 10.26 7.68
C GLY A 167 -10.48 11.35 7.31
N PHE A 168 -9.81 11.27 6.16
CA PHE A 168 -8.91 12.33 5.69
C PHE A 168 -9.71 13.58 5.28
N ALA A 169 -9.21 14.75 5.69
CA ALA A 169 -9.66 16.05 5.26
C ALA A 169 -8.69 16.67 4.26
N GLU A 170 -9.19 17.61 3.46
CA GLU A 170 -8.38 18.38 2.50
C GLU A 170 -7.68 19.54 3.20
N ASP A 171 -6.37 19.64 3.06
CA ASP A 171 -5.56 20.73 3.63
C ASP A 171 -5.24 21.80 2.58
N GLY A 172 -5.16 21.44 1.30
CA GLY A 172 -4.82 22.38 0.24
C GLY A 172 -4.63 21.72 -1.13
N VAL A 173 -4.20 22.56 -2.08
CA VAL A 173 -3.99 22.14 -3.47
C VAL A 173 -2.62 22.65 -3.95
N ARG A 174 -1.83 21.77 -4.52
CA ARG A 174 -0.59 22.10 -5.22
C ARG A 174 -0.85 22.12 -6.73
N ARG A 175 -0.94 23.30 -7.31
CA ARG A 175 -1.34 23.48 -8.71
C ARG A 175 -0.29 22.95 -9.69
N GLY A 176 -0.77 22.28 -10.75
CA GLY A 176 0.06 21.80 -11.85
C GLY A 176 1.19 20.87 -11.40
N TYR A 177 1.01 20.11 -10.35
CA TYR A 177 2.06 19.29 -9.73
C TYR A 177 2.39 18.04 -10.55
N TYR A 178 1.36 17.26 -10.91
CA TYR A 178 1.55 16.02 -11.65
C TYR A 178 1.66 16.24 -13.16
N PRO A 179 2.53 15.50 -13.85
CA PRO A 179 2.54 15.51 -15.31
C PRO A 179 1.22 14.98 -15.87
N PRO A 180 0.84 15.38 -17.09
CA PRO A 180 -0.33 14.82 -17.76
C PRO A 180 -0.17 13.31 -17.99
N LEU A 181 -1.28 12.57 -17.99
CA LEU A 181 -1.28 11.12 -18.29
C LEU A 181 -1.13 10.83 -19.80
N ALA A 182 -1.35 11.82 -20.65
CA ALA A 182 -1.21 11.72 -22.10
C ALA A 182 -0.36 12.86 -22.62
N ASP A 183 0.37 12.62 -23.72
CA ASP A 183 1.18 13.64 -24.36
C ASP A 183 0.33 14.84 -24.79
N GLY A 184 0.81 16.04 -24.50
CA GLY A 184 0.13 17.31 -24.83
C GLY A 184 -1.03 17.68 -23.90
N GLY A 185 -1.30 16.92 -22.84
CA GLY A 185 -2.29 17.27 -21.82
C GLY A 185 -1.79 18.37 -20.88
N GLU A 186 -2.74 18.95 -20.11
CA GLU A 186 -2.39 19.88 -19.03
C GLU A 186 -1.89 19.12 -17.79
N ARG A 187 -1.02 19.78 -17.00
CA ARG A 187 -0.59 19.25 -15.70
C ARG A 187 -1.78 19.22 -14.74
N VAL A 188 -1.81 18.19 -13.91
CA VAL A 188 -2.89 17.96 -12.95
C VAL A 188 -2.46 18.44 -11.56
N ASP A 189 -3.38 19.05 -10.84
CA ASP A 189 -3.16 19.48 -9.46
C ASP A 189 -2.98 18.27 -8.53
N ALA A 190 -2.19 18.44 -7.46
CA ALA A 190 -2.21 17.55 -6.32
C ALA A 190 -3.14 18.10 -5.23
N LEU A 191 -4.00 17.24 -4.71
CA LEU A 191 -4.75 17.50 -3.50
C LEU A 191 -3.94 17.02 -2.30
N LEU A 192 -3.70 17.91 -1.34
CA LEU A 192 -3.04 17.59 -0.07
C LEU A 192 -4.12 17.21 0.93
N MET A 193 -3.97 16.06 1.56
CA MET A 193 -4.93 15.58 2.55
C MET A 193 -4.23 15.10 3.81
N SER A 194 -4.90 15.23 4.95
CA SER A 194 -4.41 14.70 6.22
C SER A 194 -5.50 14.10 7.08
N LEU A 195 -5.06 13.22 7.98
CA LEU A 195 -5.86 12.64 9.05
C LEU A 195 -5.16 12.91 10.38
N ALA A 196 -5.86 13.55 11.32
CA ALA A 196 -5.38 13.66 12.70
C ALA A 196 -5.41 12.28 13.38
N LEU A 197 -4.34 11.96 14.11
CA LEU A 197 -4.15 10.67 14.78
C LEU A 197 -4.20 10.92 16.29
N ASP A 198 -5.40 10.87 16.85
CA ASP A 198 -5.62 11.00 18.32
C ASP A 198 -5.29 9.71 19.06
#